data_6bba1c720eea975a9b5331f04f0dec50
#
_entry.id   6bba1c720eea975a9b5331f04f0dec50
#
_cell.length_a   1.000
_cell.length_b   1.000
_cell.length_c   1.000
_cell.angle_alpha   90.00
_cell.angle_beta   90.00
_cell.angle_gamma   90.00
#
_symmetry.space_group_name_H-M   'P 1'
#
loop_
_entity.id
_entity.type
_entity.pdbx_description
1 polymer ?
#
loop_
_entity_poly.entity_id
_entity_poly.type
_entity_poly.pdbx_seq_one_letter_code
_entity_poly.pdbx_strand_id
1 'polypeptide(L)'
;MTGVVLTNYKDIEKTNIGIKKVFQKCELFEYSEAFLIGRGFQSKTNTMFTLAGAFSAFRRDSVLRTQLYNGETLGEDTHMTSQIRAFLDGRVELCEDSFFFVDPVENLDKLYIQRQRWQRGQIEVSTLFSGKNIKKGLVNILKINIIKDHTLVFPRLIWIFALIFLIFIDYPMKLIVGANLIMYLSYVLLSVVNFIVSKLYLKEQKDLRRFMNKNFMIVFLLPIYRIVIFFMRVAGILNSTKEKSHWNTKTFNQEKEMINERMKNDYSWFYRIKSWVNCYK
;
A
#
# COMPACT_ATOMS: atom_id res chain seq x y z
N MET A 1 -5.27 1.00 21.47
CA MET A 1 -5.83 2.03 20.57
C MET A 1 -4.74 2.54 19.66
N THR A 2 -5.05 2.96 18.46
CA THR A 2 -4.12 3.62 17.53
C THR A 2 -4.67 4.99 17.15
N GLY A 3 -3.79 5.97 16.94
CA GLY A 3 -4.18 7.25 16.37
C GLY A 3 -4.12 7.26 14.85
N VAL A 4 -4.49 8.39 14.28
CA VAL A 4 -4.46 8.66 12.84
C VAL A 4 -3.06 9.11 12.44
N VAL A 5 -2.45 8.42 11.49
CA VAL A 5 -1.14 8.79 10.94
C VAL A 5 -1.33 9.42 9.57
N LEU A 6 -0.86 10.65 9.38
CA LEU A 6 -0.94 11.38 8.12
C LEU A 6 0.42 11.96 7.75
N THR A 7 0.61 12.22 6.47
CA THR A 7 1.79 12.94 5.98
C THR A 7 1.75 14.40 6.41
N ASN A 8 2.89 14.96 6.82
CA ASN A 8 2.98 16.34 7.27
C ASN A 8 2.78 17.32 6.11
N TYR A 9 1.62 17.94 6.06
CA TYR A 9 1.26 18.89 5.00
C TYR A 9 2.12 20.15 5.00
N LYS A 10 2.65 20.59 6.19
CA LYS A 10 3.52 21.75 6.28
C LYS A 10 4.86 21.53 5.58
N ASP A 11 5.40 20.31 5.63
CA ASP A 11 6.63 19.96 4.94
C ASP A 11 6.40 19.75 3.43
N ILE A 12 5.22 19.27 3.04
CA ILE A 12 4.81 19.27 1.63
C ILE A 12 4.77 20.70 1.06
N GLU A 13 4.32 21.69 1.84
CA GLU A 13 4.31 23.09 1.40
C GLU A 13 5.71 23.63 1.12
N LYS A 14 6.70 23.29 1.96
CA LYS A 14 8.11 23.68 1.81
C LYS A 14 8.80 22.99 0.63
N THR A 15 8.30 21.87 0.16
CA THR A 15 8.89 21.15 -0.99
C THR A 15 8.77 22.00 -2.25
N ASN A 16 9.83 22.06 -3.05
CA ASN A 16 9.83 22.76 -4.34
C ASN A 16 8.77 22.19 -5.28
N ILE A 17 8.23 23.08 -6.14
CA ILE A 17 7.24 22.70 -7.14
C ILE A 17 7.87 21.68 -8.09
N GLY A 18 7.17 20.55 -8.35
CA GLY A 18 7.63 19.47 -9.22
C GLY A 18 6.91 18.16 -8.95
N ILE A 19 7.32 17.12 -9.65
CA ILE A 19 6.74 15.78 -9.55
C ILE A 19 6.77 15.25 -8.11
N LYS A 20 7.88 15.49 -7.38
CA LYS A 20 8.02 15.09 -5.97
C LYS A 20 6.88 15.65 -5.11
N LYS A 21 6.58 16.94 -5.23
CA LYS A 21 5.49 17.58 -4.47
C LYS A 21 4.12 17.00 -4.82
N VAL A 22 3.91 16.65 -6.09
CA VAL A 22 2.66 15.98 -6.53
C VAL A 22 2.53 14.61 -5.87
N PHE A 23 3.58 13.80 -5.86
CA PHE A 23 3.58 12.50 -5.20
C PHE A 23 3.32 12.60 -3.70
N GLN A 24 3.95 13.55 -3.00
CA GLN A 24 3.73 13.80 -1.58
C GLN A 24 2.29 14.23 -1.27
N LYS A 25 1.68 15.04 -2.14
CA LYS A 25 0.25 15.37 -2.03
C LYS A 25 -0.63 14.14 -2.24
N CYS A 26 -0.35 13.30 -3.25
CA CYS A 26 -1.07 12.06 -3.48
C CYS A 26 -0.95 11.11 -2.26
N GLU A 27 0.23 11.02 -1.65
CA GLU A 27 0.46 10.26 -0.43
C GLU A 27 -0.42 10.73 0.74
N LEU A 28 -0.50 12.05 0.98
CA LEU A 28 -1.37 12.59 2.01
C LEU A 28 -2.85 12.21 1.80
N PHE A 29 -3.34 12.31 0.56
CA PHE A 29 -4.71 11.92 0.23
C PHE A 29 -4.93 10.41 0.41
N GLU A 30 -3.98 9.58 -0.02
CA GLU A 30 -4.01 8.13 0.19
C GLU A 30 -4.00 7.78 1.69
N TYR A 31 -3.15 8.46 2.50
CA TYR A 31 -3.10 8.24 3.94
C TYR A 31 -4.41 8.65 4.62
N SER A 32 -5.04 9.74 4.21
CA SER A 32 -6.35 10.12 4.75
C SER A 32 -7.43 9.08 4.41
N GLU A 33 -7.37 8.48 3.23
CA GLU A 33 -8.28 7.40 2.85
C GLU A 33 -8.01 6.12 3.66
N ALA A 34 -6.76 5.69 3.75
CA ALA A 34 -6.39 4.42 4.38
C ALA A 34 -6.45 4.48 5.92
N PHE A 35 -5.85 5.51 6.51
CA PHE A 35 -5.60 5.57 7.96
C PHE A 35 -6.63 6.37 8.74
N LEU A 36 -7.41 7.22 8.08
CA LEU A 36 -8.52 7.91 8.74
C LEU A 36 -9.85 7.22 8.40
N ILE A 37 -10.25 7.21 7.14
CA ILE A 37 -11.55 6.63 6.74
C ILE A 37 -11.54 5.11 6.91
N GLY A 38 -10.56 4.43 6.31
CA GLY A 38 -10.48 2.97 6.30
C GLY A 38 -10.36 2.38 7.70
N ARG A 39 -9.45 2.91 8.53
CA ARG A 39 -9.32 2.47 9.93
C ARG A 39 -10.50 2.89 10.79
N GLY A 40 -11.11 4.05 10.56
CA GLY A 40 -12.34 4.46 11.21
C GLY A 40 -13.46 3.45 10.97
N PHE A 41 -13.67 3.04 9.73
CA PHE A 41 -14.64 1.98 9.40
C PHE A 41 -14.27 0.65 10.06
N GLN A 42 -13.02 0.21 9.99
CA GLN A 42 -12.53 -1.03 10.61
C GLN A 42 -12.69 -1.01 12.14
N SER A 43 -12.48 0.14 12.78
CA SER A 43 -12.69 0.33 14.21
C SER A 43 -14.15 0.11 14.60
N LYS A 44 -15.08 0.76 13.88
CA LYS A 44 -16.53 0.65 14.11
C LYS A 44 -17.06 -0.77 13.88
N THR A 45 -16.54 -1.46 12.89
CA THR A 45 -16.93 -2.84 12.54
C THR A 45 -16.14 -3.91 13.29
N ASN A 46 -15.23 -3.53 14.20
CA ASN A 46 -14.31 -4.44 14.89
C ASN A 46 -13.50 -5.35 13.95
N THR A 47 -13.10 -4.83 12.77
CA THR A 47 -12.33 -5.56 11.77
C THR A 47 -10.90 -5.02 11.57
N MET A 48 -10.44 -4.14 12.47
CA MET A 48 -9.09 -3.58 12.40
C MET A 48 -8.05 -4.70 12.55
N PHE A 49 -7.18 -4.83 11.56
CA PHE A 49 -6.18 -5.91 11.50
C PHE A 49 -4.75 -5.41 11.74
N THR A 50 -4.53 -4.10 11.73
CA THR A 50 -3.22 -3.49 11.97
C THR A 50 -3.36 -2.15 12.69
N LEU A 51 -2.52 -1.95 13.69
CA LEU A 51 -2.29 -0.67 14.36
C LEU A 51 -1.33 0.21 13.55
N ALA A 52 -1.16 1.46 13.93
CA ALA A 52 -0.04 2.27 13.44
C ALA A 52 1.16 2.07 14.36
N GLY A 53 2.24 1.47 13.87
CA GLY A 53 3.45 1.27 14.66
C GLY A 53 4.01 2.58 15.24
N ALA A 54 3.88 3.69 14.50
CA ALA A 54 4.35 5.00 14.93
C ALA A 54 3.50 5.67 16.01
N PHE A 55 2.21 5.30 16.17
CA PHE A 55 1.32 6.00 17.09
C PHE A 55 0.23 5.07 17.64
N SER A 56 0.58 4.28 18.65
CA SER A 56 -0.34 3.35 19.30
C SER A 56 -0.15 3.33 20.81
N ALA A 57 -1.23 3.14 21.55
CA ALA A 57 -1.26 2.99 22.99
C ALA A 57 -1.87 1.63 23.37
N PHE A 58 -1.26 0.96 24.33
CA PHE A 58 -1.64 -0.36 24.79
C PHE A 58 -1.89 -0.35 26.30
N ARG A 59 -2.81 -1.20 26.76
CA ARG A 59 -2.89 -1.53 28.16
C ARG A 59 -1.67 -2.39 28.52
N ARG A 60 -0.94 -2.01 29.59
CA ARG A 60 0.28 -2.71 30.03
C ARG A 60 0.03 -4.21 30.18
N ASP A 61 -1.00 -4.60 30.87
CA ASP A 61 -1.32 -6.01 31.13
C ASP A 61 -1.61 -6.80 29.85
N SER A 62 -2.21 -6.14 28.84
CA SER A 62 -2.44 -6.76 27.53
C SER A 62 -1.12 -7.03 26.81
N VAL A 63 -0.19 -6.06 26.80
CA VAL A 63 1.11 -6.24 26.14
C VAL A 63 1.94 -7.31 26.81
N LEU A 64 1.99 -7.33 28.14
CA LEU A 64 2.77 -8.33 28.89
C LEU A 64 2.24 -9.77 28.74
N ARG A 65 1.03 -9.94 28.24
CA ARG A 65 0.42 -11.24 27.94
C ARG A 65 0.58 -11.65 26.49
N THR A 66 1.24 -10.84 25.66
CA THR A 66 1.64 -11.17 24.29
C THR A 66 3.10 -11.62 24.25
N GLN A 67 3.57 -12.05 23.10
CA GLN A 67 4.99 -12.33 22.85
C GLN A 67 5.83 -11.06 22.62
N LEU A 68 5.26 -9.88 22.87
CA LEU A 68 5.83 -8.58 22.56
C LEU A 68 6.07 -8.37 21.06
N TYR A 69 6.94 -7.43 20.71
CA TYR A 69 7.33 -7.20 19.34
C TYR A 69 8.32 -8.27 18.88
N ASN A 70 7.98 -8.98 17.80
CA ASN A 70 8.82 -10.00 17.21
C ASN A 70 9.44 -9.45 15.91
N GLY A 71 10.76 -9.60 15.79
CA GLY A 71 11.52 -9.20 14.60
C GLY A 71 11.47 -10.20 13.43
N GLU A 72 10.71 -11.29 13.55
CA GLU A 72 10.59 -12.32 12.49
C GLU A 72 9.72 -11.87 11.31
N THR A 73 8.97 -10.79 11.46
CA THR A 73 8.09 -10.25 10.41
C THR A 73 8.41 -8.79 10.11
N LEU A 74 8.18 -8.38 8.86
CA LEU A 74 8.27 -6.98 8.45
C LEU A 74 7.06 -6.13 8.88
N GLY A 75 6.04 -6.76 9.44
CA GLY A 75 4.81 -6.14 9.93
C GLY A 75 4.63 -6.32 11.43
N GLU A 76 5.55 -5.78 12.22
CA GLU A 76 5.56 -5.90 13.69
C GLU A 76 4.29 -5.33 14.34
N ASP A 77 3.72 -4.27 13.77
CA ASP A 77 2.48 -3.65 14.21
C ASP A 77 1.26 -4.55 13.90
N THR A 78 1.22 -5.12 12.71
CA THR A 78 0.20 -6.11 12.31
C THR A 78 0.31 -7.38 13.15
N HIS A 79 1.54 -7.82 13.44
CA HIS A 79 1.79 -8.98 14.30
C HIS A 79 1.30 -8.74 15.73
N MET A 80 1.62 -7.60 16.34
CA MET A 80 1.13 -7.22 17.67
C MET A 80 -0.40 -7.14 17.69
N THR A 81 -1.02 -6.53 16.69
CA THR A 81 -2.48 -6.47 16.56
C THR A 81 -3.09 -7.87 16.52
N SER A 82 -2.48 -8.76 15.75
CA SER A 82 -2.92 -10.16 15.60
C SER A 82 -2.79 -10.94 16.90
N GLN A 83 -1.71 -10.75 17.66
CA GLN A 83 -1.55 -11.36 18.98
C GLN A 83 -2.63 -10.92 19.97
N ILE A 84 -2.91 -9.61 20.06
CA ILE A 84 -3.96 -9.06 20.93
C ILE A 84 -5.32 -9.68 20.60
N ARG A 85 -5.64 -9.82 19.32
CA ARG A 85 -6.90 -10.42 18.88
C ARG A 85 -6.95 -11.94 19.06
N ALA A 86 -5.84 -12.64 18.76
CA ALA A 86 -5.78 -14.10 18.82
C ALA A 86 -5.79 -14.62 20.25
N PHE A 87 -4.94 -14.05 21.11
CA PHE A 87 -4.67 -14.60 22.44
C PHE A 87 -5.53 -13.96 23.53
N LEU A 88 -5.86 -12.67 23.37
CA LEU A 88 -6.55 -11.91 24.42
C LEU A 88 -8.01 -11.59 24.10
N ASP A 89 -8.47 -11.89 22.88
CA ASP A 89 -9.79 -11.46 22.38
C ASP A 89 -9.99 -9.93 22.45
N GLY A 90 -8.86 -9.23 22.36
CA GLY A 90 -8.82 -7.80 22.56
C GLY A 90 -9.42 -7.04 21.37
N ARG A 91 -10.17 -5.99 21.69
CA ARG A 91 -10.65 -5.04 20.70
C ARG A 91 -9.56 -4.00 20.42
N VAL A 92 -9.39 -3.68 19.14
CA VAL A 92 -8.45 -2.67 18.66
C VAL A 92 -9.24 -1.55 18.00
N GLU A 93 -9.01 -0.30 18.44
CA GLU A 93 -9.81 0.85 18.05
C GLU A 93 -8.94 2.01 17.57
N LEU A 94 -9.52 2.81 16.66
CA LEU A 94 -8.95 4.08 16.23
C LEU A 94 -9.41 5.20 17.16
N CYS A 95 -8.47 6.04 17.59
CA CYS A 95 -8.75 7.33 18.19
C CYS A 95 -8.80 8.37 17.07
N GLU A 96 -9.98 8.73 16.62
CA GLU A 96 -10.21 9.57 15.42
C GLU A 96 -9.71 11.02 15.63
N ASP A 97 -9.58 11.46 16.88
CA ASP A 97 -9.16 12.83 17.25
C ASP A 97 -7.65 12.95 17.52
N SER A 98 -6.93 11.84 17.50
CA SER A 98 -5.50 11.82 17.79
C SER A 98 -4.69 11.68 16.49
N PHE A 99 -3.97 12.75 16.13
CA PHE A 99 -3.21 12.83 14.89
C PHE A 99 -1.71 12.78 15.13
N PHE A 100 -1.01 12.02 14.30
CA PHE A 100 0.45 11.98 14.22
C PHE A 100 0.87 12.25 12.77
N PHE A 101 1.81 13.17 12.59
CA PHE A 101 2.29 13.55 11.27
C PHE A 101 3.68 12.97 11.02
N VAL A 102 3.81 12.23 9.93
CA VAL A 102 5.07 11.66 9.45
C VAL A 102 5.64 12.51 8.31
N ASP A 103 6.94 12.45 8.14
CA ASP A 103 7.60 13.14 7.03
C ASP A 103 7.09 12.61 5.69
N PRO A 104 6.88 13.50 4.71
CA PRO A 104 6.48 13.09 3.38
C PRO A 104 7.60 12.29 2.70
N VAL A 105 7.22 11.33 1.86
CA VAL A 105 8.19 10.50 1.13
C VAL A 105 9.20 11.35 0.36
N GLU A 106 10.48 11.02 0.51
CA GLU A 106 11.56 11.81 -0.09
C GLU A 106 11.79 11.50 -1.57
N ASN A 107 11.64 10.22 -1.96
CA ASN A 107 11.86 9.74 -3.32
C ASN A 107 11.11 8.44 -3.58
N LEU A 108 11.09 8.00 -4.84
CA LEU A 108 10.41 6.78 -5.26
C LEU A 108 11.01 5.51 -4.66
N ASP A 109 12.33 5.46 -4.41
CA ASP A 109 12.97 4.29 -3.80
C ASP A 109 12.49 4.09 -2.35
N LYS A 110 12.41 5.16 -1.56
CA LYS A 110 11.86 5.08 -0.19
C LYS A 110 10.39 4.69 -0.19
N LEU A 111 9.60 5.21 -1.14
CA LEU A 111 8.22 4.82 -1.32
C LEU A 111 8.10 3.34 -1.67
N TYR A 112 8.93 2.86 -2.60
CA TYR A 112 8.96 1.47 -3.03
C TYR A 112 9.25 0.51 -1.86
N ILE A 113 10.32 0.78 -1.09
CA ILE A 113 10.68 0.00 0.09
C ILE A 113 9.54 -0.01 1.11
N GLN A 114 8.93 1.14 1.39
CA GLN A 114 7.82 1.27 2.34
C GLN A 114 6.62 0.42 1.91
N ARG A 115 6.20 0.50 0.64
CA ARG A 115 5.05 -0.24 0.12
C ARG A 115 5.28 -1.73 0.05
N GLN A 116 6.49 -2.15 -0.30
CA GLN A 116 6.88 -3.55 -0.23
C GLN A 116 6.84 -4.09 1.19
N ARG A 117 7.43 -3.37 2.17
CA ARG A 117 7.42 -3.78 3.57
C ARG A 117 6.00 -3.97 4.08
N TRP A 118 5.10 -3.03 3.80
CA TRP A 118 3.70 -3.14 4.22
C TRP A 118 3.01 -4.35 3.61
N GLN A 119 3.21 -4.60 2.31
CA GLN A 119 2.59 -5.72 1.63
C GLN A 119 3.14 -7.06 2.11
N ARG A 120 4.47 -7.16 2.25
CA ARG A 120 5.13 -8.37 2.75
C ARG A 120 4.75 -8.66 4.20
N GLY A 121 4.84 -7.68 5.08
CA GLY A 121 4.50 -7.84 6.50
C GLY A 121 3.06 -8.32 6.70
N GLN A 122 2.12 -7.81 5.91
CA GLN A 122 0.73 -8.28 5.95
C GLN A 122 0.61 -9.76 5.56
N ILE A 123 1.30 -10.22 4.51
CA ILE A 123 1.28 -11.62 4.05
C ILE A 123 1.94 -12.51 5.08
N GLU A 124 3.13 -12.14 5.57
CA GLU A 124 3.91 -12.89 6.57
C GLU A 124 3.09 -13.12 7.84
N VAL A 125 2.51 -12.06 8.41
CA VAL A 125 1.67 -12.18 9.60
C VAL A 125 0.43 -13.03 9.35
N SER A 126 -0.21 -12.85 8.21
CA SER A 126 -1.41 -13.63 7.88
C SER A 126 -1.10 -15.13 7.74
N THR A 127 0.08 -15.46 7.25
CA THR A 127 0.56 -16.86 7.17
C THR A 127 0.81 -17.43 8.55
N LEU A 128 1.49 -16.69 9.45
CA LEU A 128 1.74 -17.11 10.83
C LEU A 128 0.44 -17.38 11.61
N PHE A 129 -0.57 -16.54 11.42
CA PHE A 129 -1.86 -16.67 12.11
C PHE A 129 -2.91 -17.48 11.32
N SER A 130 -2.53 -18.24 10.31
CA SER A 130 -3.42 -19.16 9.56
C SER A 130 -3.54 -20.54 10.18
N GLY A 131 -2.85 -20.83 11.30
CA GLY A 131 -2.79 -22.12 11.96
C GLY A 131 -4.10 -22.56 12.62
N LYS A 132 -4.24 -23.89 12.90
CA LYS A 132 -5.46 -24.52 13.40
C LYS A 132 -5.90 -24.10 14.81
N ASN A 133 -5.00 -23.52 15.62
CA ASN A 133 -5.26 -23.17 17.03
C ASN A 133 -5.67 -21.72 17.27
N ILE A 134 -6.00 -20.97 16.22
CA ILE A 134 -6.32 -19.56 16.31
C ILE A 134 -7.83 -19.33 16.17
N LYS A 135 -8.36 -18.36 16.94
CA LYS A 135 -9.78 -18.02 16.92
C LYS A 135 -10.27 -17.75 15.50
N LYS A 136 -11.34 -18.41 15.10
CA LYS A 136 -11.94 -18.29 13.75
C LYS A 136 -12.19 -16.84 13.34
N GLY A 137 -12.55 -15.96 14.28
CA GLY A 137 -12.79 -14.54 14.02
C GLY A 137 -11.58 -13.80 13.46
N LEU A 138 -10.39 -13.97 14.05
CA LEU A 138 -9.17 -13.34 13.54
C LEU A 138 -8.76 -13.92 12.20
N VAL A 139 -8.81 -15.26 12.04
CA VAL A 139 -8.50 -15.92 10.77
C VAL A 139 -9.38 -15.38 9.65
N ASN A 140 -10.66 -15.15 9.93
CA ASN A 140 -11.59 -14.57 8.95
C ASN A 140 -11.21 -13.12 8.59
N ILE A 141 -10.85 -12.28 9.58
CA ILE A 141 -10.42 -10.89 9.33
C ILE A 141 -9.17 -10.86 8.46
N LEU A 142 -8.15 -11.66 8.78
CA LEU A 142 -6.91 -11.74 8.02
C LEU A 142 -7.16 -12.28 6.61
N LYS A 143 -7.94 -13.35 6.47
CA LYS A 143 -8.33 -13.91 5.16
C LYS A 143 -9.09 -12.91 4.31
N ILE A 144 -10.07 -12.20 4.87
CA ILE A 144 -10.82 -11.18 4.14
C ILE A 144 -9.91 -10.06 3.64
N ASN A 145 -8.94 -9.61 4.45
CA ASN A 145 -8.00 -8.57 4.03
C ASN A 145 -7.07 -9.07 2.91
N ILE A 146 -6.53 -10.28 3.02
CA ILE A 146 -5.74 -10.88 1.93
C ILE A 146 -6.60 -11.04 0.68
N ILE A 147 -7.80 -11.59 0.80
CA ILE A 147 -8.71 -11.77 -0.34
C ILE A 147 -9.01 -10.42 -0.99
N LYS A 148 -9.34 -9.38 -0.23
CA LYS A 148 -9.56 -8.03 -0.77
C LYS A 148 -8.34 -7.52 -1.53
N ASP A 149 -7.15 -7.64 -0.95
CA ASP A 149 -5.92 -7.21 -1.59
C ASP A 149 -5.63 -7.99 -2.87
N HIS A 150 -5.73 -9.32 -2.85
CA HIS A 150 -5.50 -10.17 -4.01
C HIS A 150 -6.62 -10.01 -5.05
N THR A 151 -7.88 -9.93 -4.62
CA THR A 151 -9.02 -9.71 -5.52
C THR A 151 -8.91 -8.38 -6.27
N LEU A 152 -8.26 -7.37 -5.71
CA LEU A 152 -8.02 -6.11 -6.41
C LEU A 152 -6.73 -6.12 -7.25
N VAL A 153 -5.74 -6.93 -6.88
CA VAL A 153 -4.46 -7.04 -7.59
C VAL A 153 -4.61 -7.90 -8.85
N PHE A 154 -5.14 -9.12 -8.73
CA PHE A 154 -5.23 -10.04 -9.87
C PHE A 154 -6.13 -9.54 -11.00
N PRO A 155 -7.35 -9.02 -10.78
CA PRO A 155 -8.16 -8.44 -11.85
C PRO A 155 -7.47 -7.30 -12.58
N ARG A 156 -6.67 -6.46 -11.88
CA ARG A 156 -5.90 -5.39 -12.52
C ARG A 156 -4.79 -5.94 -13.41
N LEU A 157 -4.08 -6.98 -12.97
CA LEU A 157 -3.10 -7.66 -13.81
C LEU A 157 -3.77 -8.29 -15.04
N ILE A 158 -4.85 -9.03 -14.83
CA ILE A 158 -5.63 -9.64 -15.92
C ILE A 158 -6.08 -8.56 -16.90
N TRP A 159 -6.58 -7.42 -16.41
CA TRP A 159 -6.99 -6.29 -17.25
C TRP A 159 -5.83 -5.73 -18.08
N ILE A 160 -4.65 -5.54 -17.48
CA ILE A 160 -3.46 -5.07 -18.22
C ILE A 160 -3.08 -6.05 -19.33
N PHE A 161 -3.03 -7.35 -19.04
CA PHE A 161 -2.73 -8.37 -20.06
C PHE A 161 -3.83 -8.46 -21.12
N ALA A 162 -5.10 -8.35 -20.72
CA ALA A 162 -6.23 -8.32 -21.65
C ALA A 162 -6.16 -7.11 -22.59
N LEU A 163 -5.77 -5.93 -22.10
CA LEU A 163 -5.58 -4.74 -22.95
C LEU A 163 -4.49 -4.97 -24.00
N ILE A 164 -3.34 -5.55 -23.59
CA ILE A 164 -2.25 -5.88 -24.51
C ILE A 164 -2.76 -6.88 -25.56
N PHE A 165 -3.45 -7.94 -25.14
CA PHE A 165 -4.00 -8.95 -26.02
C PHE A 165 -5.03 -8.37 -27.00
N LEU A 166 -5.96 -7.52 -26.54
CA LEU A 166 -6.97 -6.86 -27.38
C LEU A 166 -6.33 -5.98 -28.46
N ILE A 167 -5.21 -5.32 -28.16
CA ILE A 167 -4.44 -4.55 -29.14
C ILE A 167 -3.84 -5.48 -30.20
N PHE A 168 -3.30 -6.64 -29.80
CA PHE A 168 -2.70 -7.60 -30.72
C PHE A 168 -3.70 -8.26 -31.70
N ILE A 169 -4.97 -8.39 -31.30
CA ILE A 169 -6.03 -8.94 -32.16
C ILE A 169 -6.81 -7.87 -32.92
N ASP A 170 -6.25 -6.65 -33.02
CA ASP A 170 -6.88 -5.51 -33.72
C ASP A 170 -8.30 -5.19 -33.25
N TYR A 171 -8.58 -5.39 -31.95
CA TYR A 171 -9.87 -5.02 -31.37
C TYR A 171 -10.09 -3.50 -31.48
N PRO A 172 -11.33 -3.01 -31.73
CA PRO A 172 -11.61 -1.60 -31.99
C PRO A 172 -11.07 -0.69 -30.88
N MET A 173 -10.05 0.12 -31.19
CA MET A 173 -9.38 1.03 -30.24
C MET A 173 -10.34 1.97 -29.51
N LYS A 174 -11.41 2.42 -30.20
CA LYS A 174 -12.45 3.27 -29.59
C LYS A 174 -13.09 2.61 -28.36
N LEU A 175 -13.35 1.30 -28.42
CA LEU A 175 -13.94 0.56 -27.30
C LEU A 175 -12.92 0.35 -26.16
N ILE A 176 -11.66 0.06 -26.49
CA ILE A 176 -10.58 -0.05 -25.50
C ILE A 176 -10.42 1.27 -24.74
N VAL A 177 -10.31 2.39 -25.46
CA VAL A 177 -10.17 3.72 -24.86
C VAL A 177 -11.42 4.07 -24.04
N GLY A 178 -12.62 3.82 -24.58
CA GLY A 178 -13.88 4.08 -23.89
C GLY A 178 -13.98 3.31 -22.55
N ALA A 179 -13.67 2.02 -22.55
CA ALA A 179 -13.69 1.21 -21.33
C ALA A 179 -12.69 1.72 -20.27
N ASN A 180 -11.47 2.08 -20.69
CA ASN A 180 -10.47 2.66 -19.78
C ASN A 180 -10.89 4.04 -19.23
N LEU A 181 -11.54 4.86 -20.04
CA LEU A 181 -12.07 6.15 -19.61
C LEU A 181 -13.17 5.98 -18.56
N ILE A 182 -14.12 5.07 -18.77
CA ILE A 182 -15.18 4.76 -17.81
C ILE A 182 -14.56 4.27 -16.48
N MET A 183 -13.59 3.37 -16.56
CA MET A 183 -12.89 2.88 -15.38
C MET A 183 -12.16 4.02 -14.64
N TYR A 184 -11.44 4.88 -15.35
CA TYR A 184 -10.76 6.03 -14.77
C TYR A 184 -11.75 6.98 -14.07
N LEU A 185 -12.87 7.33 -14.73
CA LEU A 185 -13.90 8.19 -14.15
C LEU A 185 -14.53 7.58 -12.89
N SER A 186 -14.73 6.25 -12.87
CA SER A 186 -15.24 5.55 -11.69
C SER A 186 -14.26 5.66 -10.51
N TYR A 187 -12.95 5.53 -10.76
CA TYR A 187 -11.93 5.73 -9.71
C TYR A 187 -11.83 7.18 -9.25
N VAL A 188 -12.01 8.16 -10.15
CA VAL A 188 -12.08 9.58 -9.79
C VAL A 188 -13.29 9.82 -8.89
N LEU A 189 -14.48 9.32 -9.26
CA LEU A 189 -15.69 9.45 -8.46
C LEU A 189 -15.49 8.90 -7.03
N LEU A 190 -14.92 7.70 -6.91
CA LEU A 190 -14.58 7.11 -5.61
C LEU A 190 -13.62 8.01 -4.82
N SER A 191 -12.62 8.59 -5.46
CA SER A 191 -11.66 9.50 -4.82
C SER A 191 -12.32 10.81 -4.36
N VAL A 192 -13.30 11.33 -5.11
CA VAL A 192 -14.12 12.48 -4.69
C VAL A 192 -14.94 12.15 -3.45
N VAL A 193 -15.59 10.98 -3.42
CA VAL A 193 -16.35 10.53 -2.25
C VAL A 193 -15.44 10.43 -1.03
N ASN A 194 -14.28 9.79 -1.16
CA ASN A 194 -13.30 9.69 -0.07
C ASN A 194 -12.80 11.06 0.39
N PHE A 195 -12.57 11.99 -0.52
CA PHE A 195 -12.22 13.37 -0.17
C PHE A 195 -13.31 14.06 0.66
N ILE A 196 -14.58 13.91 0.27
CA ILE A 196 -15.72 14.48 1.02
C ILE A 196 -15.79 13.86 2.42
N VAL A 197 -15.67 12.54 2.53
CA VAL A 197 -15.69 11.83 3.81
C VAL A 197 -14.51 12.24 4.69
N SER A 198 -13.29 12.35 4.13
CA SER A 198 -12.12 12.86 4.87
C SER A 198 -12.37 14.22 5.48
N LYS A 199 -13.04 15.13 4.76
CA LYS A 199 -13.38 16.46 5.27
C LYS A 199 -14.36 16.42 6.45
N LEU A 200 -15.22 15.41 6.52
CA LEU A 200 -16.14 15.23 7.66
C LEU A 200 -15.37 14.80 8.92
N TYR A 201 -14.39 13.91 8.76
CA TYR A 201 -13.51 13.50 9.86
C TYR A 201 -12.56 14.63 10.32
N LEU A 202 -12.10 15.48 9.39
CA LEU A 202 -11.15 16.56 9.66
C LEU A 202 -11.81 17.87 10.07
N LYS A 203 -12.98 17.84 10.73
CA LYS A 203 -13.69 19.06 11.15
C LYS A 203 -12.86 19.94 12.08
N GLU A 204 -12.19 19.33 13.04
CA GLU A 204 -11.36 20.04 14.04
C GLU A 204 -9.99 20.46 13.49
N GLN A 205 -9.50 19.77 12.44
CA GLN A 205 -8.21 20.05 11.80
C GLN A 205 -8.34 21.08 10.66
N LYS A 206 -8.66 22.33 11.02
CA LYS A 206 -9.01 23.40 10.07
C LYS A 206 -7.91 23.67 9.04
N ASP A 207 -6.64 23.67 9.44
CA ASP A 207 -5.52 23.99 8.56
C ASP A 207 -5.27 22.86 7.57
N LEU A 208 -5.28 21.61 8.01
CA LEU A 208 -5.16 20.44 7.13
C LEU A 208 -6.32 20.38 6.13
N ARG A 209 -7.54 20.60 6.60
CA ARG A 209 -8.73 20.67 5.75
C ARG A 209 -8.63 21.77 4.71
N ARG A 210 -8.09 22.95 5.06
CA ARG A 210 -7.83 24.06 4.13
C ARG A 210 -6.79 23.66 3.09
N PHE A 211 -5.69 23.01 3.51
CA PHE A 211 -4.66 22.49 2.62
C PHE A 211 -5.24 21.48 1.60
N MET A 212 -6.03 20.51 2.06
CA MET A 212 -6.66 19.52 1.19
C MET A 212 -7.65 20.17 0.20
N ASN A 213 -8.44 21.15 0.64
CA ASN A 213 -9.34 21.91 -0.25
C ASN A 213 -8.57 22.64 -1.36
N LYS A 214 -7.47 23.32 -1.00
CA LYS A 214 -6.61 24.03 -1.96
C LYS A 214 -6.00 23.08 -3.00
N ASN A 215 -5.79 21.83 -2.62
CA ASN A 215 -5.17 20.81 -3.48
C ASN A 215 -6.20 19.79 -4.01
N PHE A 216 -7.48 20.14 -4.12
CA PHE A 216 -8.54 19.24 -4.57
C PHE A 216 -8.24 18.58 -5.93
N MET A 217 -7.57 19.27 -6.85
CA MET A 217 -7.18 18.73 -8.17
C MET A 217 -6.34 17.45 -8.10
N ILE A 218 -5.70 17.17 -6.96
CA ILE A 218 -4.98 15.90 -6.73
C ILE A 218 -5.90 14.69 -6.84
N VAL A 219 -7.20 14.83 -6.56
CA VAL A 219 -8.19 13.77 -6.66
C VAL A 219 -8.20 13.13 -8.06
N PHE A 220 -8.00 13.93 -9.11
CA PHE A 220 -7.91 13.44 -10.48
C PHE A 220 -6.61 12.67 -10.78
N LEU A 221 -5.53 12.93 -10.04
CA LEU A 221 -4.26 12.23 -10.21
C LEU A 221 -4.19 10.94 -9.37
N LEU A 222 -5.03 10.77 -8.35
CA LEU A 222 -5.01 9.60 -7.49
C LEU A 222 -5.16 8.27 -8.23
N PRO A 223 -6.02 8.10 -9.25
CA PRO A 223 -6.09 6.85 -9.99
C PRO A 223 -4.75 6.47 -10.63
N ILE A 224 -4.03 7.43 -11.20
CA ILE A 224 -2.70 7.21 -11.82
C ILE A 224 -1.66 6.88 -10.74
N TYR A 225 -1.63 7.64 -9.65
CA TYR A 225 -0.77 7.35 -8.51
C TYR A 225 -0.99 5.92 -7.97
N ARG A 226 -2.24 5.48 -7.84
CA ARG A 226 -2.60 4.13 -7.39
C ARG A 226 -2.11 3.03 -8.34
N ILE A 227 -1.96 3.30 -9.63
CA ILE A 227 -1.33 2.34 -10.57
C ILE A 227 0.15 2.16 -10.21
N VAL A 228 0.87 3.24 -9.92
CA VAL A 228 2.28 3.15 -9.48
C VAL A 228 2.40 2.35 -8.19
N ILE A 229 1.57 2.67 -7.18
CA ILE A 229 1.54 1.93 -5.91
C ILE A 229 1.17 0.46 -6.12
N PHE A 230 0.26 0.17 -7.04
CA PHE A 230 -0.13 -1.20 -7.38
C PHE A 230 1.08 -2.04 -7.84
N PHE A 231 1.91 -1.54 -8.74
CA PHE A 231 3.12 -2.27 -9.17
C PHE A 231 4.11 -2.48 -8.02
N MET A 232 4.28 -1.50 -7.14
CA MET A 232 5.12 -1.65 -5.94
C MET A 232 4.60 -2.75 -5.01
N ARG A 233 3.28 -2.87 -4.86
CA ARG A 233 2.63 -3.93 -4.06
C ARG A 233 2.76 -5.31 -4.72
N VAL A 234 2.63 -5.40 -6.06
CA VAL A 234 2.87 -6.65 -6.80
C VAL A 234 4.30 -7.14 -6.57
N ALA A 235 5.30 -6.24 -6.65
CA ALA A 235 6.68 -6.59 -6.32
C ALA A 235 6.80 -7.11 -4.87
N GLY A 236 6.13 -6.48 -3.91
CA GLY A 236 6.08 -6.97 -2.52
C GLY A 236 5.48 -8.37 -2.37
N ILE A 237 4.42 -8.69 -3.12
CA ILE A 237 3.83 -10.05 -3.14
C ILE A 237 4.83 -11.06 -3.70
N LEU A 238 5.49 -10.75 -4.82
CA LEU A 238 6.47 -11.63 -5.44
C LEU A 238 7.68 -11.86 -4.53
N ASN A 239 8.16 -10.82 -3.86
CA ASN A 239 9.31 -10.91 -2.96
C ASN A 239 8.97 -11.66 -1.66
N SER A 240 7.72 -11.61 -1.19
CA SER A 240 7.30 -12.38 -0.01
C SER A 240 7.41 -13.90 -0.21
N THR A 241 7.36 -14.37 -1.46
CA THR A 241 7.49 -15.81 -1.78
C THR A 241 8.94 -16.26 -1.97
N LYS A 242 9.88 -15.34 -2.20
CA LYS A 242 11.27 -15.65 -2.57
C LYS A 242 12.29 -15.36 -1.48
N GLU A 243 12.03 -14.43 -0.61
CA GLU A 243 13.01 -13.92 0.36
C GLU A 243 12.49 -14.10 1.79
N LYS A 244 13.40 -14.49 2.70
CA LYS A 244 13.13 -14.44 4.13
C LYS A 244 12.94 -13.00 4.59
N SER A 245 12.20 -12.81 5.68
CA SER A 245 11.94 -11.50 6.29
C SER A 245 13.25 -10.85 6.73
N HIS A 246 13.65 -9.78 6.07
CA HIS A 246 14.78 -8.94 6.46
C HIS A 246 14.38 -7.47 6.40
N TRP A 247 14.76 -6.71 7.43
CA TRP A 247 14.48 -5.26 7.52
C TRP A 247 15.09 -4.46 6.37
N ASN A 248 16.25 -4.90 5.84
CA ASN A 248 16.89 -4.28 4.67
C ASN A 248 16.27 -4.82 3.38
N THR A 249 15.12 -4.29 3.00
CA THR A 249 14.53 -4.55 1.68
C THR A 249 15.32 -3.81 0.61
N LYS A 250 15.48 -4.46 -0.56
CA LYS A 250 16.21 -3.89 -1.69
C LYS A 250 15.47 -2.70 -2.30
N THR A 251 16.21 -1.75 -2.83
CA THR A 251 15.66 -0.66 -3.63
C THR A 251 15.24 -1.17 -5.01
N PHE A 252 14.38 -0.43 -5.69
CA PHE A 252 13.98 -0.74 -7.07
C PHE A 252 15.19 -0.88 -8.01
N ASN A 253 16.19 -0.01 -7.87
CA ASN A 253 17.39 -0.06 -8.68
C ASN A 253 18.23 -1.33 -8.41
N GLN A 254 18.40 -1.73 -7.15
CA GLN A 254 19.09 -2.95 -6.78
C GLN A 254 18.37 -4.21 -7.33
N GLU A 255 17.05 -4.26 -7.27
CA GLU A 255 16.29 -5.37 -7.85
C GLU A 255 16.41 -5.41 -9.37
N LYS A 256 16.37 -4.25 -10.03
CA LYS A 256 16.56 -4.14 -11.47
C LYS A 256 17.96 -4.65 -11.91
N GLU A 257 19.00 -4.28 -11.18
CA GLU A 257 20.36 -4.77 -11.45
C GLU A 257 20.43 -6.29 -11.29
N MET A 258 19.90 -6.85 -10.22
CA MET A 258 19.87 -8.31 -10.02
C MET A 258 19.10 -9.05 -11.12
N ILE A 259 17.98 -8.51 -11.57
CA ILE A 259 17.20 -9.09 -12.68
C ILE A 259 18.02 -9.03 -13.96
N ASN A 260 18.66 -7.90 -14.25
CA ASN A 260 19.50 -7.75 -15.42
C ASN A 260 20.70 -8.72 -15.41
N GLU A 261 21.35 -8.93 -14.27
CA GLU A 261 22.43 -9.90 -14.13
C GLU A 261 21.93 -11.33 -14.34
N ARG A 262 20.81 -11.71 -13.74
CA ARG A 262 20.20 -13.04 -13.99
C ARG A 262 19.82 -13.22 -15.45
N MET A 263 19.18 -12.22 -16.07
CA MET A 263 18.86 -12.29 -17.50
C MET A 263 20.12 -12.44 -18.36
N LYS A 264 21.22 -11.75 -18.06
CA LYS A 264 22.49 -11.93 -18.77
C LYS A 264 23.04 -13.35 -18.63
N ASN A 265 22.91 -13.95 -17.44
CA ASN A 265 23.38 -15.30 -17.18
C ASN A 265 22.48 -16.36 -17.84
N ASP A 266 21.18 -16.27 -17.65
CA ASP A 266 20.18 -17.26 -18.11
C ASP A 266 19.99 -17.19 -19.65
N TYR A 267 20.09 -16.00 -20.23
CA TYR A 267 19.93 -15.74 -21.66
C TYR A 267 21.24 -15.26 -22.32
N SER A 268 22.40 -15.76 -21.87
CA SER A 268 23.73 -15.37 -22.39
C SER A 268 23.86 -15.57 -23.90
N TRP A 269 23.20 -16.60 -24.45
CA TRP A 269 23.12 -16.85 -25.88
C TRP A 269 22.43 -15.71 -26.66
N PHE A 270 21.35 -15.16 -26.12
CA PHE A 270 20.63 -14.04 -26.75
C PHE A 270 21.47 -12.76 -26.77
N TYR A 271 22.19 -12.48 -25.69
CA TYR A 271 23.09 -11.33 -25.61
C TYR A 271 24.30 -11.49 -26.56
N ARG A 272 24.78 -12.71 -26.77
CA ARG A 272 25.82 -12.99 -27.78
C ARG A 272 25.31 -12.72 -29.19
N ILE A 273 24.10 -13.14 -29.53
CA ILE A 273 23.50 -12.85 -30.84
C ILE A 273 23.33 -11.33 -31.02
N LYS A 274 22.83 -10.63 -30.01
CA LYS A 274 22.66 -9.18 -30.06
C LYS A 274 23.99 -8.43 -30.23
N SER A 275 25.03 -8.84 -29.55
CA SER A 275 26.39 -8.26 -29.73
C SER A 275 26.92 -8.54 -31.13
N TRP A 276 26.71 -9.75 -31.65
CA TRP A 276 27.11 -10.12 -33.00
C TRP A 276 26.39 -9.27 -34.07
N VAL A 277 25.08 -9.08 -33.94
CA VAL A 277 24.29 -8.21 -34.85
C VAL A 277 24.73 -6.75 -34.77
N ASN A 278 25.09 -6.25 -33.58
CA ASN A 278 25.56 -4.86 -33.42
C ASN A 278 27.03 -4.65 -33.92
N CYS A 279 27.84 -5.69 -34.06
CA CYS A 279 29.16 -5.59 -34.66
C CYS A 279 29.15 -5.47 -36.21
N TYR A 280 28.00 -5.75 -36.82
CA TYR A 280 27.81 -5.64 -38.27
C TYR A 280 27.06 -4.34 -38.70
N LYS A 281 26.81 -3.43 -37.78
CA LYS A 281 26.38 -2.06 -38.05
C LYS A 281 27.53 -1.08 -37.84
#